data_73b026463aa792865384918002ac088f
#
_entry.id   73b026463aa792865384918002ac088f
#
_cell.length_a   1.000
_cell.length_b   1.000
_cell.length_c   1.000
_cell.angle_alpha   90.00
_cell.angle_beta   90.00
_cell.angle_gamma   90.00
#
_symmetry.space_group_name_H-M   'P 1'
#
loop_
_entity.id
_entity.type
_entity.pdbx_description
1 polymer ?
#
loop_
_entity_poly.entity_id
_entity_poly.type
_entity_poly.pdbx_seq_one_letter_code
_entity_poly.pdbx_strand_id
1 'polypeptide(L)'
;MKFPLLLAQGADGIAVGLSTKIMPHNFIELIKASIKILQSKNVKIYPDFQTGGMVDVSDYNGGKRGGRIKVRAKIETVDKSTLAIRELPYATTTQSLIDSILKANEKGKIKIKKVVDNTAEHVEVLVELGAGVSPDLTIDALYAFTNCEISISPNACVISDDKPHFLTVEEILDICTQQTKNLLQLELEIRKAELLEKLHFASLEKIFIENRIYRDIEQCET
;
A
#
# COMPACT_ATOMS: atom_id res chain seq x y z
N MET A 1 -10.31 -12.20 2.79
CA MET A 1 -8.87 -12.01 3.07
C MET A 1 -8.77 -11.39 4.46
N LYS A 2 -7.90 -11.88 5.33
CA LYS A 2 -7.80 -11.45 6.75
C LYS A 2 -6.91 -10.21 6.98
N PHE A 3 -6.51 -9.53 5.92
CA PHE A 3 -5.65 -8.34 5.97
C PHE A 3 -6.05 -7.37 4.85
N PRO A 4 -5.98 -6.05 5.04
CA PRO A 4 -6.34 -5.05 4.04
C PRO A 4 -5.26 -4.93 2.93
N LEU A 5 -5.07 -6.00 2.14
CA LEU A 5 -4.04 -6.08 1.11
C LEU A 5 -4.20 -5.00 0.04
N LEU A 6 -5.45 -4.64 -0.30
CA LEU A 6 -5.76 -3.57 -1.24
C LEU A 6 -5.09 -2.25 -0.84
N LEU A 7 -5.12 -1.90 0.45
CA LEU A 7 -4.51 -0.67 0.96
C LEU A 7 -2.99 -0.80 1.11
N ALA A 8 -2.48 -2.00 1.39
CA ALA A 8 -1.03 -2.22 1.52
C ALA A 8 -0.31 -2.12 0.19
N GLN A 9 -0.87 -2.68 -0.87
CA GLN A 9 -0.28 -2.68 -2.21
C GLN A 9 -0.73 -1.50 -3.07
N GLY A 10 -1.89 -0.93 -2.77
CA GLY A 10 -2.56 0.00 -3.67
C GLY A 10 -3.20 -0.71 -4.87
N ALA A 11 -3.90 0.06 -5.68
CA ALA A 11 -4.47 -0.42 -6.95
C ALA A 11 -4.56 0.74 -7.94
N ASP A 12 -4.19 0.49 -9.19
CA ASP A 12 -4.37 1.41 -10.30
C ASP A 12 -5.01 0.66 -11.46
N GLY A 13 -6.14 1.15 -11.95
CA GLY A 13 -6.86 0.48 -13.02
C GLY A 13 -7.91 1.36 -13.67
N ILE A 14 -8.11 1.11 -14.96
CA ILE A 14 -9.08 1.82 -15.81
C ILE A 14 -10.05 0.80 -16.38
N ALA A 15 -11.34 1.07 -16.22
CA ALA A 15 -12.43 0.31 -16.81
C ALA A 15 -13.33 1.24 -17.64
N VAL A 16 -14.32 0.68 -18.31
CA VAL A 16 -15.29 1.49 -19.06
C VAL A 16 -16.16 2.30 -18.08
N GLY A 17 -16.03 3.61 -18.14
CA GLY A 17 -16.78 4.55 -17.28
C GLY A 17 -16.29 4.68 -15.83
N LEU A 18 -15.34 3.85 -15.39
CA LEU A 18 -14.80 3.86 -14.03
C LEU A 18 -13.27 3.76 -14.04
N SER A 19 -12.66 4.34 -13.02
CA SER A 19 -11.23 4.15 -12.74
C SER A 19 -11.01 4.10 -11.24
N THR A 20 -9.96 3.40 -10.82
CA THR A 20 -9.50 3.41 -9.44
C THR A 20 -8.03 3.79 -9.38
N LYS A 21 -7.64 4.54 -8.37
CA LYS A 21 -6.25 4.86 -8.06
C LYS A 21 -6.09 4.98 -6.55
N ILE A 22 -5.82 3.84 -5.94
CA ILE A 22 -5.59 3.71 -4.49
C ILE A 22 -4.09 3.63 -4.28
N MET A 23 -3.55 4.53 -3.46
CA MET A 23 -2.13 4.55 -3.13
C MET A 23 -1.78 3.44 -2.14
N PRO A 24 -0.55 2.91 -2.17
CA PRO A 24 -0.07 1.99 -1.15
C PRO A 24 0.09 2.69 0.20
N HIS A 25 0.03 1.90 1.28
CA HIS A 25 0.16 2.36 2.66
C HIS A 25 1.09 1.44 3.44
N ASN A 26 1.68 1.96 4.51
CA ASN A 26 2.57 1.19 5.37
C ASN A 26 1.85 0.03 6.05
N PHE A 27 2.41 -1.17 5.91
CA PHE A 27 1.85 -2.41 6.45
C PHE A 27 1.65 -2.36 7.97
N ILE A 28 2.65 -1.85 8.70
CA ILE A 28 2.61 -1.77 10.17
C ILE A 28 1.57 -0.74 10.61
N GLU A 29 1.46 0.39 9.90
CA GLU A 29 0.47 1.41 10.18
C GLU A 29 -0.95 0.91 9.95
N LEU A 30 -1.19 0.14 8.88
CA LEU A 30 -2.48 -0.50 8.61
C LEU A 30 -2.90 -1.45 9.73
N ILE A 31 -1.97 -2.26 10.27
CA ILE A 31 -2.26 -3.14 11.41
C ILE A 31 -2.60 -2.33 12.66
N LYS A 32 -1.77 -1.32 12.99
CA LYS A 32 -2.02 -0.45 14.15
C LYS A 32 -3.34 0.30 14.01
N ALA A 33 -3.68 0.73 12.81
CA ALA A 33 -4.93 1.40 12.50
C ALA A 33 -6.14 0.44 12.65
N SER A 34 -6.05 -0.79 12.15
CA SER A 34 -7.08 -1.82 12.33
C SER A 34 -7.34 -2.12 13.82
N ILE A 35 -6.28 -2.19 14.64
CA ILE A 35 -6.41 -2.35 16.10
C ILE A 35 -7.15 -1.16 16.73
N LYS A 36 -6.85 0.07 16.30
CA LYS A 36 -7.54 1.27 16.80
C LYS A 36 -9.02 1.27 16.40
N ILE A 37 -9.37 0.83 15.18
CA ILE A 37 -10.75 0.69 14.72
C ILE A 37 -11.52 -0.29 15.62
N LEU A 38 -10.93 -1.45 15.92
CA LEU A 38 -11.54 -2.41 16.85
C LEU A 38 -11.74 -1.86 18.27
N GLN A 39 -10.97 -0.85 18.65
CA GLN A 39 -11.11 -0.09 19.89
C GLN A 39 -12.06 1.10 19.78
N SER A 40 -12.79 1.25 18.67
CA SER A 40 -13.69 2.38 18.37
C SER A 40 -12.99 3.75 18.41
N LYS A 41 -11.71 3.82 18.02
CA LYS A 41 -10.93 5.06 17.93
C LYS A 41 -10.86 5.55 16.48
N ASN A 42 -10.90 6.87 16.34
CA ASN A 42 -10.68 7.48 15.03
C ASN A 42 -9.26 7.23 14.52
N VAL A 43 -9.16 6.96 13.22
CA VAL A 43 -7.90 6.68 12.54
C VAL A 43 -7.75 7.61 11.35
N LYS A 44 -6.54 8.12 11.14
CA LYS A 44 -6.11 8.75 9.89
C LYS A 44 -4.91 8.00 9.36
N ILE A 45 -4.91 7.69 8.06
CA ILE A 45 -3.84 6.97 7.38
C ILE A 45 -3.47 7.76 6.14
N TYR A 46 -2.17 7.80 5.84
CA TYR A 46 -1.64 8.47 4.67
C TYR A 46 -0.88 7.49 3.78
N PRO A 47 -0.81 7.76 2.48
CA PRO A 47 0.01 6.97 1.57
C PRO A 47 1.46 6.88 2.02
N ASP A 48 2.06 5.71 1.85
CA ASP A 48 3.48 5.47 2.08
C ASP A 48 4.04 4.65 0.91
N PHE A 49 5.20 5.08 0.39
CA PHE A 49 5.77 4.52 -0.82
C PHE A 49 7.09 3.80 -0.52
N GLN A 50 7.25 2.60 -1.06
CA GLN A 50 8.48 1.80 -0.91
C GLN A 50 9.70 2.48 -1.55
N THR A 51 9.48 3.35 -2.54
CA THR A 51 10.53 4.12 -3.21
C THR A 51 11.05 5.30 -2.38
N GLY A 52 10.42 5.55 -1.20
CA GLY A 52 10.73 6.72 -0.37
C GLY A 52 10.14 8.01 -0.95
N GLY A 53 10.83 9.11 -0.69
CA GLY A 53 10.42 10.45 -1.08
C GLY A 53 9.59 11.17 -0.02
N MET A 54 9.36 12.45 -0.23
CA MET A 54 8.54 13.29 0.64
C MET A 54 7.15 13.46 0.04
N VAL A 55 6.11 13.33 0.87
CA VAL A 55 4.72 13.43 0.42
C VAL A 55 4.01 14.60 1.10
N ASP A 56 3.45 15.49 0.30
CA ASP A 56 2.51 16.51 0.76
C ASP A 56 1.09 15.94 0.63
N VAL A 57 0.43 15.78 1.77
CA VAL A 57 -0.91 15.21 1.91
C VAL A 57 -1.97 16.26 2.28
N SER A 58 -1.65 17.55 2.20
CA SER A 58 -2.55 18.65 2.60
C SER A 58 -3.91 18.56 1.90
N ASP A 59 -3.91 18.20 0.62
CA ASP A 59 -5.10 18.09 -0.22
C ASP A 59 -5.52 16.62 -0.48
N TYR A 60 -5.09 15.67 0.34
CA TYR A 60 -5.31 14.22 0.09
C TYR A 60 -6.79 13.81 0.07
N ASN A 61 -7.64 14.46 0.86
CA ASN A 61 -9.08 14.17 0.96
C ASN A 61 -9.41 12.69 1.21
N GLY A 62 -8.60 12.00 2.05
CA GLY A 62 -8.82 10.58 2.38
C GLY A 62 -8.78 9.64 1.16
N GLY A 63 -8.13 10.01 0.07
CA GLY A 63 -8.05 9.21 -1.16
C GLY A 63 -9.25 9.31 -2.09
N LYS A 64 -10.27 10.12 -1.79
CA LYS A 64 -11.43 10.34 -2.68
C LYS A 64 -11.06 11.16 -3.91
N ARG A 65 -11.87 11.01 -4.95
CA ARG A 65 -11.78 11.81 -6.17
C ARG A 65 -11.81 13.31 -5.86
N GLY A 66 -10.93 14.08 -6.51
CA GLY A 66 -10.75 15.51 -6.29
C GLY A 66 -9.63 15.83 -5.29
N GLY A 67 -9.14 14.84 -4.53
CA GLY A 67 -7.92 14.99 -3.75
C GLY A 67 -6.67 15.00 -4.63
N ARG A 68 -5.57 15.51 -4.06
CA ARG A 68 -4.24 15.56 -4.71
C ARG A 68 -3.15 15.33 -3.66
N ILE A 69 -2.15 14.59 -4.04
CA ILE A 69 -0.89 14.50 -3.30
C ILE A 69 0.26 14.92 -4.20
N LYS A 70 1.29 15.53 -3.61
CA LYS A 70 2.54 15.79 -4.29
C LYS A 70 3.63 14.94 -3.68
N VAL A 71 4.37 14.25 -4.55
CA VAL A 71 5.47 13.38 -4.12
C VAL A 71 6.76 13.95 -4.68
N ARG A 72 7.73 14.21 -3.80
CA ARG A 72 9.04 14.80 -4.11
C ARG A 72 10.15 13.79 -3.92
N ALA A 73 11.10 13.81 -4.84
CA ALA A 73 12.39 13.17 -4.66
C ALA A 73 13.12 13.71 -3.43
N LYS A 74 13.89 12.88 -2.76
CA LYS A 74 14.81 13.34 -1.72
C LYS A 74 16.12 13.78 -2.37
N ILE A 75 16.40 15.06 -2.33
CA ILE A 75 17.59 15.69 -2.91
C ILE A 75 18.47 16.20 -1.76
N GLU A 76 19.74 15.80 -1.77
CA GLU A 76 20.74 16.18 -0.78
C GLU A 76 21.85 16.97 -1.47
N THR A 77 22.36 18.02 -0.82
CA THR A 77 23.53 18.76 -1.30
C THR A 77 24.77 18.03 -0.80
N VAL A 78 25.56 17.45 -1.71
CA VAL A 78 26.81 16.77 -1.40
C VAL A 78 27.93 17.79 -1.22
N ASP A 79 28.02 18.73 -2.16
CA ASP A 79 28.97 19.83 -2.11
C ASP A 79 28.40 21.08 -2.81
N LYS A 80 29.18 22.16 -2.91
CA LYS A 80 28.75 23.44 -3.53
C LYS A 80 28.37 23.33 -5.01
N SER A 81 28.72 22.23 -5.66
CA SER A 81 28.53 22.03 -7.11
C SER A 81 27.83 20.73 -7.46
N THR A 82 27.47 19.90 -6.47
CA THR A 82 26.91 18.55 -6.70
C THR A 82 25.72 18.31 -5.80
N LEU A 83 24.61 17.91 -6.40
CA LEU A 83 23.42 17.43 -5.74
C LEU A 83 23.31 15.91 -5.93
N ALA A 84 22.83 15.19 -4.91
CA ALA A 84 22.52 13.78 -5.00
C ALA A 84 21.02 13.54 -4.77
N ILE A 85 20.39 12.84 -5.70
CA ILE A 85 19.02 12.37 -5.56
C ILE A 85 19.08 10.97 -5.00
N ARG A 86 18.57 10.78 -3.76
CA ARG A 86 18.64 9.55 -2.99
C ARG A 86 17.37 8.72 -3.02
N GLU A 87 16.22 9.36 -3.21
CA GLU A 87 14.92 8.70 -3.28
C GLU A 87 14.11 9.27 -4.44
N LEU A 88 13.36 8.41 -5.12
CA LEU A 88 12.56 8.79 -6.28
C LEU A 88 11.09 8.99 -5.90
N PRO A 89 10.37 9.88 -6.58
CA PRO A 89 8.92 9.93 -6.48
C PRO A 89 8.27 8.62 -6.92
N TYR A 90 7.14 8.28 -6.34
CA TYR A 90 6.37 7.08 -6.69
C TYR A 90 6.09 6.98 -8.19
N ALA A 91 6.21 5.77 -8.74
CA ALA A 91 6.03 5.47 -10.17
C ALA A 91 7.00 6.21 -11.13
N THR A 92 8.12 6.73 -10.61
CA THR A 92 9.19 7.33 -11.42
C THR A 92 10.40 6.40 -11.46
N THR A 93 10.96 6.16 -12.64
CA THR A 93 12.22 5.42 -12.80
C THR A 93 13.40 6.38 -12.88
N THR A 94 14.61 5.90 -12.53
CA THR A 94 15.86 6.70 -12.65
C THR A 94 16.03 7.27 -14.05
N GLN A 95 15.81 6.45 -15.08
CA GLN A 95 15.90 6.88 -16.48
C GLN A 95 14.91 7.99 -16.81
N SER A 96 13.63 7.84 -16.43
CA SER A 96 12.60 8.86 -16.68
C SER A 96 12.91 10.18 -15.96
N LEU A 97 13.49 10.10 -14.75
CA LEU A 97 13.93 11.26 -14.00
C LEU A 97 15.08 11.98 -14.73
N ILE A 98 16.13 11.24 -15.11
CA ILE A 98 17.30 11.77 -15.81
C ILE A 98 16.88 12.43 -17.13
N ASP A 99 16.03 11.75 -17.92
CA ASP A 99 15.51 12.30 -19.18
C ASP A 99 14.75 13.62 -18.95
N SER A 100 13.97 13.72 -17.88
CA SER A 100 13.25 14.94 -17.53
C SER A 100 14.20 16.08 -17.15
N ILE A 101 15.27 15.76 -16.42
CA ILE A 101 16.31 16.73 -16.02
C ILE A 101 17.07 17.23 -17.27
N LEU A 102 17.48 16.34 -18.16
CA LEU A 102 18.16 16.71 -19.40
C LEU A 102 17.29 17.58 -20.30
N LYS A 103 16.01 17.23 -20.46
CA LYS A 103 15.04 18.04 -21.21
C LYS A 103 14.84 19.45 -20.60
N ALA A 104 14.83 19.56 -19.27
CA ALA A 104 14.71 20.84 -18.58
C ALA A 104 15.97 21.69 -18.78
N ASN A 105 17.16 21.06 -18.80
CA ASN A 105 18.43 21.75 -19.09
C ASN A 105 18.50 22.25 -20.53
N GLU A 106 18.11 21.43 -21.53
CA GLU A 106 18.02 21.81 -22.93
C GLU A 106 17.08 23.01 -23.16
N LYS A 107 15.96 23.04 -22.42
CA LYS A 107 15.01 24.17 -22.45
C LYS A 107 15.49 25.41 -21.67
N GLY A 108 16.69 25.38 -21.10
CA GLY A 108 17.27 26.47 -20.33
C GLY A 108 16.55 26.79 -19.00
N LYS A 109 15.71 25.86 -18.48
CA LYS A 109 15.00 26.02 -17.20
C LYS A 109 15.90 25.78 -15.99
N ILE A 110 16.90 24.91 -16.16
CA ILE A 110 17.94 24.59 -15.17
C ILE A 110 19.30 24.69 -15.84
N LYS A 111 20.37 24.90 -15.07
CA LYS A 111 21.74 24.95 -15.59
C LYS A 111 22.57 23.86 -14.89
N ILE A 112 22.66 22.73 -15.52
CA ILE A 112 23.46 21.59 -15.06
C ILE A 112 24.59 21.31 -16.06
N LYS A 113 25.71 20.79 -15.56
CA LYS A 113 26.86 20.42 -16.36
C LYS A 113 26.78 18.95 -16.77
N LYS A 114 26.41 18.08 -15.83
CA LYS A 114 26.36 16.61 -16.06
C LYS A 114 25.39 15.96 -15.10
N VAL A 115 24.80 14.85 -15.53
CA VAL A 115 24.05 13.91 -14.67
C VAL A 115 24.73 12.56 -14.75
N VAL A 116 24.95 11.92 -13.61
CA VAL A 116 25.58 10.58 -13.50
C VAL A 116 24.66 9.69 -12.69
N ASP A 117 24.33 8.54 -13.25
CA ASP A 117 23.56 7.51 -12.53
C ASP A 117 24.55 6.53 -11.88
N ASN A 118 24.61 6.55 -10.57
CA ASN A 118 25.40 5.65 -9.74
C ASN A 118 24.50 4.65 -8.99
N THR A 119 23.24 4.53 -9.41
CA THR A 119 22.26 3.64 -8.75
C THR A 119 22.74 2.20 -8.78
N ALA A 120 22.82 1.58 -7.62
CA ALA A 120 23.12 0.17 -7.40
C ALA A 120 22.03 -0.47 -6.53
N GLU A 121 22.34 -0.83 -5.28
CA GLU A 121 21.36 -1.29 -4.29
C GLU A 121 20.43 -0.14 -3.84
N HIS A 122 21.00 1.06 -3.75
CA HIS A 122 20.29 2.28 -3.41
C HIS A 122 20.33 3.27 -4.57
N VAL A 123 19.28 4.08 -4.69
CA VAL A 123 19.22 5.13 -5.71
C VAL A 123 20.28 6.20 -5.41
N GLU A 124 21.09 6.51 -6.40
CA GLU A 124 22.04 7.60 -6.37
C GLU A 124 22.21 8.23 -7.75
N VAL A 125 21.51 9.34 -7.97
CA VAL A 125 21.67 10.14 -9.19
C VAL A 125 22.38 11.45 -8.82
N LEU A 126 23.61 11.60 -9.31
CA LEU A 126 24.43 12.80 -9.08
C LEU A 126 24.16 13.84 -10.18
N VAL A 127 23.89 15.07 -9.77
CA VAL A 127 23.66 16.21 -10.65
C VAL A 127 24.75 17.26 -10.40
N GLU A 128 25.69 17.40 -11.34
CA GLU A 128 26.73 18.41 -11.30
C GLU A 128 26.18 19.75 -11.81
N LEU A 129 26.29 20.78 -11.02
CA LEU A 129 25.80 22.12 -11.32
C LEU A 129 26.77 22.89 -12.23
N GLY A 130 26.25 23.83 -12.99
CA GLY A 130 27.06 24.79 -13.73
C GLY A 130 27.78 25.79 -12.80
N ALA A 131 28.85 26.40 -13.28
CA ALA A 131 29.60 27.40 -12.53
C ALA A 131 28.72 28.56 -12.08
N GLY A 132 28.80 28.95 -10.80
CA GLY A 132 28.07 30.10 -10.25
C GLY A 132 26.59 29.87 -9.99
N VAL A 133 26.09 28.64 -10.05
CA VAL A 133 24.68 28.30 -9.78
C VAL A 133 24.51 27.94 -8.31
N SER A 134 23.48 28.48 -7.66
CA SER A 134 23.13 28.15 -6.28
C SER A 134 22.48 26.76 -6.21
N PRO A 135 22.94 25.86 -5.32
CA PRO A 135 22.31 24.57 -5.09
C PRO A 135 20.83 24.68 -4.71
N ASP A 136 20.48 25.55 -3.77
CA ASP A 136 19.09 25.68 -3.27
C ASP A 136 18.13 26.12 -4.38
N LEU A 137 18.50 27.13 -5.19
CA LEU A 137 17.69 27.56 -6.32
C LEU A 137 17.55 26.45 -7.38
N THR A 138 18.58 25.62 -7.53
CA THR A 138 18.51 24.49 -8.47
C THR A 138 17.59 23.38 -7.93
N ILE A 139 17.59 23.11 -6.64
CA ILE A 139 16.66 22.15 -6.02
C ILE A 139 15.20 22.60 -6.27
N ASP A 140 14.89 23.86 -6.03
CA ASP A 140 13.55 24.41 -6.32
C ASP A 140 13.19 24.31 -7.80
N ALA A 141 14.15 24.59 -8.68
CA ALA A 141 13.94 24.47 -10.12
C ALA A 141 13.78 23.01 -10.58
N LEU A 142 14.50 22.05 -9.95
CA LEU A 142 14.31 20.62 -10.20
C LEU A 142 12.89 20.18 -9.82
N TYR A 143 12.37 20.60 -8.66
CA TYR A 143 10.98 20.31 -8.29
C TYR A 143 9.97 20.98 -9.23
N ALA A 144 10.22 22.20 -9.68
CA ALA A 144 9.27 22.93 -10.51
C ALA A 144 9.22 22.47 -11.99
N PHE A 145 10.33 21.98 -12.55
CA PHE A 145 10.46 21.75 -13.99
C PHE A 145 10.79 20.32 -14.40
N THR A 146 10.96 19.41 -13.43
CA THR A 146 11.33 18.02 -13.73
C THR A 146 10.44 17.03 -12.98
N ASN A 147 10.64 15.75 -13.22
CA ASN A 147 9.94 14.67 -12.51
C ASN A 147 10.46 14.46 -11.07
N CYS A 148 11.25 15.39 -10.53
CA CYS A 148 11.61 15.39 -9.10
C CYS A 148 10.41 15.71 -8.19
N GLU A 149 9.37 16.37 -8.69
CA GLU A 149 8.06 16.46 -8.07
C GLU A 149 7.00 15.93 -9.03
N ILE A 150 6.15 15.04 -8.57
CA ILE A 150 4.97 14.58 -9.31
C ILE A 150 3.71 14.83 -8.51
N SER A 151 2.62 15.10 -9.22
CA SER A 151 1.30 15.25 -8.63
C SER A 151 0.44 14.06 -8.98
N ILE A 152 -0.16 13.43 -7.96
CA ILE A 152 -1.02 12.27 -8.12
C ILE A 152 -2.42 12.63 -7.62
N SER A 153 -3.43 12.30 -8.41
CA SER A 153 -4.84 12.46 -8.01
C SER A 153 -5.39 11.08 -7.64
N PRO A 154 -5.59 10.79 -6.36
CA PRO A 154 -6.18 9.54 -5.92
C PRO A 154 -7.66 9.47 -6.32
N ASN A 155 -8.18 8.26 -6.43
CA ASN A 155 -9.59 7.98 -6.68
C ASN A 155 -9.90 6.57 -6.14
N ALA A 156 -10.26 6.48 -4.88
CA ALA A 156 -10.55 5.22 -4.24
C ALA A 156 -11.97 4.75 -4.62
N CYS A 157 -12.03 4.00 -5.72
CA CYS A 157 -13.23 3.31 -6.19
C CYS A 157 -13.06 1.82 -5.95
N VAL A 158 -13.95 1.23 -5.16
CA VAL A 158 -13.97 -0.20 -4.82
C VAL A 158 -15.29 -0.82 -5.22
N ILE A 159 -15.30 -2.12 -5.45
CA ILE A 159 -16.53 -2.88 -5.71
C ILE A 159 -16.90 -3.62 -4.42
N SER A 160 -18.12 -3.39 -3.94
CA SER A 160 -18.72 -4.13 -2.84
C SER A 160 -20.16 -4.46 -3.21
N ASP A 161 -20.60 -5.70 -2.95
CA ASP A 161 -21.93 -6.17 -3.27
C ASP A 161 -22.33 -5.90 -4.75
N ASP A 162 -21.38 -6.18 -5.66
CA ASP A 162 -21.50 -6.00 -7.12
C ASP A 162 -21.76 -4.54 -7.57
N LYS A 163 -21.47 -3.56 -6.71
CA LYS A 163 -21.64 -2.13 -7.01
C LYS A 163 -20.36 -1.34 -6.76
N PRO A 164 -20.08 -0.31 -7.57
CA PRO A 164 -18.97 0.59 -7.33
C PRO A 164 -19.28 1.56 -6.17
N HIS A 165 -18.35 1.69 -5.25
CA HIS A 165 -18.39 2.62 -4.13
C HIS A 165 -17.15 3.52 -4.14
N PHE A 166 -17.37 4.81 -3.91
CA PHE A 166 -16.31 5.81 -3.77
C PHE A 166 -16.13 6.11 -2.28
N LEU A 167 -15.15 5.48 -1.67
CA LEU A 167 -14.92 5.51 -0.23
C LEU A 167 -13.61 6.21 0.11
N THR A 168 -13.46 6.64 1.37
CA THR A 168 -12.15 7.04 1.89
C THR A 168 -11.32 5.79 2.21
N VAL A 169 -10.01 5.98 2.36
CA VAL A 169 -9.10 4.91 2.78
C VAL A 169 -9.47 4.39 4.16
N GLU A 170 -9.89 5.28 5.07
CA GLU A 170 -10.35 4.92 6.40
C GLU A 170 -11.63 4.08 6.38
N GLU A 171 -12.60 4.43 5.52
CA GLU A 171 -13.84 3.64 5.32
C GLU A 171 -13.52 2.25 4.75
N ILE A 172 -12.61 2.15 3.78
CA ILE A 172 -12.15 0.88 3.22
C ILE A 172 -11.47 0.03 4.31
N LEU A 173 -10.63 0.64 5.14
CA LEU A 173 -9.96 -0.06 6.23
C LEU A 173 -10.95 -0.57 7.28
N ASP A 174 -11.96 0.22 7.62
CA ASP A 174 -13.01 -0.19 8.55
C ASP A 174 -13.76 -1.42 8.02
N ILE A 175 -14.23 -1.38 6.78
CA ILE A 175 -14.89 -2.51 6.11
C ILE A 175 -13.99 -3.76 6.13
N CYS A 176 -12.71 -3.64 5.76
CA CYS A 176 -11.76 -4.75 5.78
C CYS A 176 -11.56 -5.32 7.19
N THR A 177 -11.54 -4.45 8.21
CA THR A 177 -11.34 -4.84 9.61
C THR A 177 -12.57 -5.60 10.12
N GLN A 178 -13.80 -5.11 9.86
CA GLN A 178 -15.03 -5.79 10.23
C GLN A 178 -15.18 -7.13 9.50
N GLN A 179 -14.87 -7.17 8.21
CA GLN A 179 -14.86 -8.40 7.43
C GLN A 179 -13.86 -9.43 7.99
N THR A 180 -12.67 -8.99 8.41
CA THR A 180 -11.69 -9.87 9.06
C THR A 180 -12.23 -10.48 10.34
N LYS A 181 -12.91 -9.68 11.18
CA LYS A 181 -13.56 -10.16 12.41
C LYS A 181 -14.64 -11.20 12.10
N ASN A 182 -15.49 -10.94 11.11
CA ASN A 182 -16.55 -11.87 10.71
C ASN A 182 -15.99 -13.17 10.16
N LEU A 183 -14.92 -13.11 9.36
CA LEU A 183 -14.24 -14.32 8.83
C LEU A 183 -13.62 -15.16 9.95
N LEU A 184 -13.02 -14.53 10.96
CA LEU A 184 -12.47 -15.24 12.12
C LEU A 184 -13.58 -15.92 12.95
N GLN A 185 -14.72 -15.24 13.11
CA GLN A 185 -15.87 -15.86 13.79
C GLN A 185 -16.38 -17.06 13.02
N LEU A 186 -16.57 -16.96 11.70
CA LEU A 186 -17.02 -18.05 10.84
C LEU A 186 -16.05 -19.24 10.89
N GLU A 187 -14.73 -18.99 10.88
CA GLU A 187 -13.70 -20.00 11.00
C GLU A 187 -13.83 -20.78 12.33
N LEU A 188 -14.07 -20.06 13.44
CA LEU A 188 -14.28 -20.67 14.74
C LEU A 188 -15.58 -21.49 14.80
N GLU A 189 -16.65 -21.02 14.17
CA GLU A 189 -17.93 -21.77 14.08
C GLU A 189 -17.77 -23.07 13.29
N ILE A 190 -17.09 -23.05 12.15
CA ILE A 190 -16.76 -24.25 11.37
C ILE A 190 -15.92 -25.21 12.21
N ARG A 191 -14.88 -24.71 12.86
CA ARG A 191 -14.01 -25.55 13.70
C ARG A 191 -14.74 -26.18 14.87
N LYS A 192 -15.67 -25.43 15.48
CA LYS A 192 -16.54 -25.93 16.54
C LYS A 192 -17.41 -27.07 16.03
N ALA A 193 -18.01 -26.94 14.84
CA ALA A 193 -18.85 -27.98 14.24
C ALA A 193 -18.06 -29.27 13.97
N GLU A 194 -16.85 -29.16 13.39
CA GLU A 194 -15.95 -30.30 13.18
C GLU A 194 -15.57 -31.01 14.48
N LEU A 195 -15.30 -30.24 15.54
CA LEU A 195 -14.93 -30.81 16.84
C LEU A 195 -16.11 -31.50 17.53
N LEU A 196 -17.33 -30.95 17.40
CA LEU A 196 -18.56 -31.57 17.91
C LEU A 196 -18.85 -32.91 17.21
N GLU A 197 -18.65 -32.97 15.89
CA GLU A 197 -18.81 -34.20 15.14
C GLU A 197 -17.80 -35.25 15.62
N LYS A 198 -16.54 -34.91 15.75
CA LYS A 198 -15.50 -35.81 16.29
C LYS A 198 -15.83 -36.27 17.70
N LEU A 199 -16.32 -35.39 18.56
CA LEU A 199 -16.72 -35.70 19.93
C LEU A 199 -17.91 -36.69 19.91
N HIS A 200 -18.87 -36.51 19.00
CA HIS A 200 -20.00 -37.40 18.84
C HIS A 200 -19.53 -38.81 18.47
N PHE A 201 -18.68 -38.95 17.46
CA PHE A 201 -18.11 -40.27 17.08
C PHE A 201 -17.33 -40.91 18.22
N ALA A 202 -16.45 -40.20 18.91
CA ALA A 202 -15.70 -40.69 20.04
C ALA A 202 -16.63 -41.13 21.20
N SER A 203 -17.75 -40.43 21.39
CA SER A 203 -18.76 -40.80 22.39
C SER A 203 -19.49 -42.09 22.01
N LEU A 204 -19.81 -42.27 20.73
CA LEU A 204 -20.39 -43.52 20.23
C LEU A 204 -19.42 -44.72 20.38
N GLU A 205 -18.16 -44.52 20.03
CA GLU A 205 -17.09 -45.52 20.23
C GLU A 205 -16.96 -45.90 21.71
N LYS A 206 -16.97 -44.91 22.60
CA LYS A 206 -16.95 -45.13 24.04
C LYS A 206 -18.14 -45.99 24.49
N ILE A 207 -19.37 -45.66 24.11
CA ILE A 207 -20.60 -46.38 24.44
C ILE A 207 -20.51 -47.84 23.89
N PHE A 208 -20.02 -48.00 22.66
CA PHE A 208 -19.85 -49.29 22.00
C PHE A 208 -18.89 -50.20 22.80
N ILE A 209 -17.79 -49.65 23.28
CA ILE A 209 -16.79 -50.37 24.06
C ILE A 209 -17.28 -50.66 25.49
N GLU A 210 -17.81 -49.66 26.21
CA GLU A 210 -18.26 -49.79 27.60
C GLU A 210 -19.42 -50.78 27.76
N ASN A 211 -20.39 -50.73 26.82
CA ASN A 211 -21.54 -51.66 26.82
C ASN A 211 -21.24 -52.96 26.13
N ARG A 212 -20.02 -53.20 25.64
CA ARG A 212 -19.58 -54.42 24.94
C ARG A 212 -20.49 -54.80 23.76
N ILE A 213 -21.04 -53.80 23.03
CA ILE A 213 -21.98 -54.01 21.91
C ILE A 213 -21.35 -54.88 20.80
N TYR A 214 -20.03 -54.88 20.69
CA TYR A 214 -19.29 -55.79 19.77
C TYR A 214 -19.61 -57.26 19.98
N ARG A 215 -20.03 -57.69 21.18
CA ARG A 215 -20.42 -59.08 21.45
C ARG A 215 -21.75 -59.46 20.80
N ASP A 216 -22.65 -58.49 20.65
CA ASP A 216 -23.94 -58.75 20.00
C ASP A 216 -23.73 -58.91 18.48
N ILE A 217 -22.72 -58.25 17.93
CA ILE A 217 -22.32 -58.40 16.51
C ILE A 217 -21.77 -59.82 16.24
N GLU A 218 -21.02 -60.40 17.19
CA GLU A 218 -20.48 -61.77 17.07
C GLU A 218 -21.59 -62.86 17.07
N GLN A 219 -22.79 -62.50 17.56
CA GLN A 219 -23.94 -63.38 17.62
C GLN A 219 -24.92 -63.18 16.44
N CYS A 220 -24.72 -62.16 15.62
CA CYS A 220 -25.51 -61.94 14.43
C CYS A 220 -25.05 -62.93 13.34
N GLU A 221 -25.85 -63.96 13.07
CA GLU A 221 -25.75 -64.73 11.84
C GLU A 221 -26.19 -63.85 10.65
N THR A 222 -25.39 -63.80 9.59
CA THR A 222 -25.66 -63.01 8.37
C THR A 222 -26.90 -63.48 7.66
#